data_767b8537ba5c456e22181bf98942b70b
#
_entry.id   767b8537ba5c456e22181bf98942b70b
#
_cell.length_a   1.000
_cell.length_b   1.000
_cell.length_c   1.000
_cell.angle_alpha   90.00
_cell.angle_beta   90.00
_cell.angle_gamma   90.00
#
_symmetry.space_group_name_H-M   'P 1'
#
loop_
_entity.id
_entity.type
_entity.pdbx_description
1 polymer ?
#
loop_
_entity_poly.entity_id
_entity_poly.type
_entity_poly.pdbx_seq_one_letter_code
_entity_poly.pdbx_strand_id
1 'polypeptide(L)'
;MSSYCNSIFFGSKDVTIEDMQPYMLTVSNKEKEIVEEPIVTVKTIELEKEEHTLPVQEKEPTISEPTEEVTVTDLVKPNEVTSTTIDLVLPKQQDTLFWCIYIAVFGYNDYLEVSRNYGVKELDIKKQIADFLQKTPTAFKNSNIKVTKVAIQEILSELLTSQKETSILCLLAMIVKHKINVLLVDPTDRFYLEYYHDKDMDEIPTYVLRKDTYGKYRIQLEPLSKDIIIHWKSSRFALDSYQKPLRAASLYKVQELEDIARRFSLYDDAKKYKKADLYNDICEGIRWR
;
A
#
# COMPACT_ATOMS: atom_id res chain seq x y z
N MET A 1 -24.66 13.16 -26.75
CA MET A 1 -24.54 12.10 -25.72
C MET A 1 -25.91 11.53 -25.25
N SER A 2 -27.00 12.19 -25.52
CA SER A 2 -28.33 11.76 -25.06
C SER A 2 -28.90 10.51 -25.76
N SER A 3 -28.65 10.30 -27.05
CA SER A 3 -29.29 9.21 -27.81
C SER A 3 -28.67 7.81 -27.54
N TYR A 4 -27.42 7.76 -27.11
CA TYR A 4 -26.72 6.48 -26.85
C TYR A 4 -27.16 5.83 -25.54
N CYS A 5 -27.47 6.61 -24.52
CA CYS A 5 -27.98 6.08 -23.25
C CYS A 5 -29.40 5.54 -23.36
N ASN A 6 -30.23 6.16 -24.20
CA ASN A 6 -31.62 5.73 -24.41
C ASN A 6 -31.71 4.34 -25.04
N SER A 7 -30.80 4.00 -25.97
CA SER A 7 -30.83 2.69 -26.66
C SER A 7 -30.42 1.51 -25.78
N ILE A 8 -29.64 1.76 -24.74
CA ILE A 8 -29.11 0.70 -23.83
C ILE A 8 -30.12 0.33 -22.74
N PHE A 9 -30.85 1.31 -22.21
CA PHE A 9 -31.74 1.10 -21.07
C PHE A 9 -33.23 0.96 -21.42
N PHE A 10 -33.71 1.62 -22.47
CA PHE A 10 -35.15 1.75 -22.74
C PHE A 10 -35.58 1.35 -24.16
N GLY A 11 -34.66 0.86 -24.99
CA GLY A 11 -34.94 0.56 -26.39
C GLY A 11 -35.16 1.84 -27.21
N SER A 12 -35.87 1.78 -28.31
CA SER A 12 -36.09 2.91 -29.26
C SER A 12 -37.21 3.86 -28.88
N LYS A 13 -37.64 3.93 -27.62
CA LYS A 13 -38.65 4.87 -27.15
C LYS A 13 -38.02 6.11 -26.53
N ASP A 14 -38.54 7.27 -26.81
CA ASP A 14 -38.17 8.51 -26.14
C ASP A 14 -38.63 8.45 -24.68
N VAL A 15 -37.66 8.50 -23.76
CA VAL A 15 -37.90 8.46 -22.31
C VAL A 15 -38.24 9.86 -21.81
N THR A 16 -39.39 10.00 -21.19
CA THR A 16 -39.82 11.26 -20.57
C THR A 16 -39.45 11.33 -19.10
N ILE A 17 -39.49 12.50 -18.49
CA ILE A 17 -39.25 12.71 -17.07
C ILE A 17 -40.26 11.93 -16.22
N GLU A 18 -41.47 11.74 -16.70
CA GLU A 18 -42.54 10.99 -16.05
C GLU A 18 -42.21 9.49 -15.96
N ASP A 19 -41.54 8.94 -16.99
CA ASP A 19 -41.07 7.55 -16.97
C ASP A 19 -39.97 7.29 -15.90
N MET A 20 -39.30 8.35 -15.49
CA MET A 20 -38.24 8.29 -14.47
C MET A 20 -38.76 8.49 -13.03
N GLN A 21 -39.96 8.99 -12.84
CA GLN A 21 -40.58 9.28 -11.52
C GLN A 21 -40.59 8.07 -10.56
N PRO A 22 -40.88 6.82 -11.00
CA PRO A 22 -40.85 5.65 -10.11
C PRO A 22 -39.46 5.32 -9.52
N TYR A 23 -38.40 5.82 -10.17
CA TYR A 23 -37.01 5.60 -9.77
C TYR A 23 -36.40 6.77 -9.01
N MET A 24 -37.14 7.87 -8.87
CA MET A 24 -36.72 9.02 -8.08
C MET A 24 -37.17 8.90 -6.64
N LEU A 25 -36.23 9.11 -5.69
CA LEU A 25 -36.52 9.18 -4.26
C LEU A 25 -37.35 10.45 -3.98
N THR A 26 -38.66 10.33 -3.93
CA THR A 26 -39.57 11.40 -3.51
C THR A 26 -39.86 11.31 -2.02
N VAL A 27 -40.12 12.43 -1.37
CA VAL A 27 -40.40 12.53 0.07
C VAL A 27 -41.57 11.63 0.51
N SER A 28 -42.51 11.39 -0.40
CA SER A 28 -43.69 10.53 -0.13
C SER A 28 -43.34 9.03 -0.01
N ASN A 29 -42.19 8.59 -0.50
CA ASN A 29 -41.73 7.20 -0.32
C ASN A 29 -41.03 6.95 1.02
N LYS A 30 -40.72 8.00 1.80
CA LYS A 30 -40.11 7.87 3.11
C LYS A 30 -41.10 7.59 4.25
N GLU A 31 -42.39 7.95 4.03
CA GLU A 31 -43.41 7.78 5.10
C GLU A 31 -44.07 6.41 5.14
N LYS A 32 -43.81 5.50 4.20
CA LYS A 32 -44.45 4.19 4.13
C LYS A 32 -43.66 3.04 4.78
N GLU A 33 -42.50 3.30 5.27
CA GLU A 33 -41.61 2.25 5.85
C GLU A 33 -41.44 2.29 7.38
N ILE A 34 -42.33 3.02 8.08
CA ILE A 34 -42.39 2.94 9.54
C ILE A 34 -43.58 2.03 9.91
N VAL A 35 -43.37 0.73 9.81
CA VAL A 35 -44.17 -0.26 10.49
C VAL A 35 -43.58 -0.42 11.88
N GLU A 36 -44.33 -0.01 12.88
CA GLU A 36 -44.02 -0.18 14.30
C GLU A 36 -43.80 -1.66 14.64
N GLU A 37 -42.58 -2.03 15.03
CA GLU A 37 -42.36 -3.29 15.74
C GLU A 37 -42.55 -3.07 17.24
N PRO A 38 -43.18 -4.04 17.95
CA PRO A 38 -43.56 -3.87 19.34
C PRO A 38 -42.34 -3.91 20.27
N ILE A 39 -42.33 -2.97 21.20
CA ILE A 39 -41.36 -2.83 22.30
C ILE A 39 -41.38 -4.09 23.16
N VAL A 40 -40.35 -4.90 23.07
CA VAL A 40 -40.08 -5.99 24.02
C VAL A 40 -39.35 -5.42 25.22
N THR A 41 -40.05 -5.38 26.35
CA THR A 41 -39.56 -4.99 27.66
C THR A 41 -38.50 -6.00 28.13
N VAL A 42 -37.23 -5.61 28.18
CA VAL A 42 -36.16 -6.44 28.77
C VAL A 42 -36.19 -6.26 30.28
N LYS A 43 -36.54 -7.35 30.98
CA LYS A 43 -36.43 -7.47 32.44
C LYS A 43 -34.94 -7.49 32.82
N THR A 44 -34.60 -6.60 33.74
CA THR A 44 -33.32 -6.56 34.46
C THR A 44 -33.17 -7.83 35.26
N ILE A 45 -32.09 -8.58 35.03
CA ILE A 45 -31.64 -9.69 35.86
C ILE A 45 -30.43 -9.19 36.66
N GLU A 46 -30.62 -9.09 37.96
CA GLU A 46 -29.55 -8.87 38.93
C GLU A 46 -28.67 -10.11 38.99
N LEU A 47 -27.37 -9.92 38.89
CA LEU A 47 -26.36 -10.96 39.10
C LEU A 47 -25.78 -10.81 40.50
N GLU A 48 -26.08 -11.80 41.31
CA GLU A 48 -25.48 -12.03 42.61
C GLU A 48 -23.99 -12.38 42.47
N LYS A 49 -23.21 -11.81 43.38
CA LYS A 49 -21.79 -12.09 43.59
C LYS A 49 -21.66 -13.38 44.37
N GLU A 50 -20.92 -14.35 43.88
CA GLU A 50 -20.29 -15.37 44.70
C GLU A 50 -18.77 -15.29 44.60
N GLU A 51 -18.18 -14.98 45.77
CA GLU A 51 -16.77 -15.13 46.09
C GLU A 51 -16.45 -16.62 46.29
N HIS A 52 -15.45 -17.12 45.63
CA HIS A 52 -14.76 -18.34 46.05
C HIS A 52 -13.25 -18.16 46.09
N THR A 53 -12.78 -18.23 47.33
CA THR A 53 -11.41 -18.25 47.84
C THR A 53 -10.64 -19.53 47.47
N LEU A 54 -9.34 -19.32 47.27
CA LEU A 54 -8.16 -20.16 47.06
C LEU A 54 -8.11 -21.54 47.75
N PRO A 55 -7.19 -22.49 47.37
CA PRO A 55 -5.84 -22.39 47.95
C PRO A 55 -4.64 -22.72 47.02
N VAL A 56 -3.56 -22.11 47.42
CA VAL A 56 -2.15 -22.29 47.07
C VAL A 56 -1.68 -23.71 47.30
N GLN A 57 -0.87 -24.26 46.37
CA GLN A 57 0.16 -25.24 46.71
C GLN A 57 1.41 -25.03 45.87
N GLU A 58 2.46 -24.59 46.55
CA GLU A 58 3.86 -24.67 46.18
C GLU A 58 4.31 -26.15 46.04
N LYS A 59 5.15 -26.41 45.04
CA LYS A 59 6.21 -27.41 45.10
C LYS A 59 7.33 -27.09 44.10
N GLU A 60 8.45 -26.58 44.61
CA GLU A 60 9.77 -26.86 44.06
C GLU A 60 10.21 -28.30 44.39
N PRO A 61 11.10 -28.91 43.58
CA PRO A 61 12.48 -29.12 44.00
C PRO A 61 13.49 -28.99 42.83
N THR A 62 14.55 -28.21 42.99
CA THR A 62 15.93 -28.56 43.44
C THR A 62 16.73 -29.49 42.50
N ILE A 63 17.76 -28.86 41.83
CA ILE A 63 19.18 -29.18 41.60
C ILE A 63 19.55 -30.55 40.98
N SER A 64 20.32 -30.48 39.87
CA SER A 64 21.68 -31.04 39.76
C SER A 64 22.34 -30.66 38.42
N GLU A 65 23.45 -29.92 38.52
CA GLU A 65 24.55 -29.89 37.53
C GLU A 65 25.27 -31.23 37.50
N PRO A 66 25.94 -31.57 36.39
CA PRO A 66 27.38 -31.51 36.45
C PRO A 66 28.08 -30.89 35.23
N THR A 67 29.10 -30.14 35.53
CA THR A 67 30.23 -29.65 34.80
C THR A 67 30.94 -30.73 33.96
N GLU A 68 31.19 -30.43 32.67
CA GLU A 68 32.36 -31.00 31.96
C GLU A 68 32.97 -29.91 31.04
N GLU A 69 34.20 -29.55 31.38
CA GLU A 69 35.18 -28.82 30.55
C GLU A 69 35.60 -29.68 29.36
N VAL A 70 35.60 -29.14 28.14
CA VAL A 70 36.52 -29.57 27.08
C VAL A 70 36.92 -28.41 26.19
N THR A 71 38.14 -27.97 26.35
CA THR A 71 39.18 -27.46 25.43
C THR A 71 38.79 -26.79 24.10
N VAL A 72 39.32 -25.58 24.03
CA VAL A 72 39.59 -24.69 22.89
C VAL A 72 40.34 -25.38 21.75
N THR A 73 39.81 -25.29 20.53
CA THR A 73 40.65 -25.28 19.32
C THR A 73 40.06 -24.26 18.35
N ASP A 74 40.86 -23.23 18.09
CA ASP A 74 40.67 -22.22 17.06
C ASP A 74 40.51 -22.82 15.66
N LEU A 75 39.39 -22.56 15.01
CA LEU A 75 39.27 -22.57 13.57
C LEU A 75 38.43 -21.38 13.16
N VAL A 76 39.10 -20.34 12.69
CA VAL A 76 38.54 -19.17 12.01
C VAL A 76 37.79 -19.67 10.81
N LYS A 77 36.44 -19.63 10.87
CA LYS A 77 35.55 -19.74 9.71
C LYS A 77 35.26 -18.35 9.18
N PRO A 78 35.25 -18.16 7.84
CA PRO A 78 34.94 -16.87 7.25
C PRO A 78 33.48 -16.49 7.57
N ASN A 79 33.28 -15.19 7.85
CA ASN A 79 32.00 -14.56 8.13
C ASN A 79 30.90 -15.03 7.15
N GLU A 80 30.04 -15.90 7.59
CA GLU A 80 28.71 -16.04 7.01
C GLU A 80 27.99 -14.72 7.25
N VAL A 81 27.78 -14.00 6.15
CA VAL A 81 26.79 -12.92 6.10
C VAL A 81 25.47 -13.57 6.50
N THR A 82 25.07 -13.37 7.74
CA THR A 82 23.75 -13.76 8.24
C THR A 82 22.72 -13.17 7.31
N SER A 83 22.16 -13.99 6.45
CA SER A 83 20.95 -13.69 5.69
C SER A 83 19.84 -13.52 6.74
N THR A 84 19.64 -12.30 7.21
CA THR A 84 18.46 -11.93 7.99
C THR A 84 17.26 -12.26 7.10
N THR A 85 16.53 -13.29 7.48
CA THR A 85 15.24 -13.62 6.86
C THR A 85 14.34 -12.40 7.06
N ILE A 86 14.14 -11.64 5.97
CA ILE A 86 13.29 -10.47 5.98
C ILE A 86 11.85 -10.96 6.11
N ASP A 87 11.21 -10.71 7.23
CA ASP A 87 9.80 -11.05 7.46
C ASP A 87 8.91 -10.19 6.57
N LEU A 88 8.52 -10.77 5.44
CA LEU A 88 7.61 -10.15 4.48
C LEU A 88 6.18 -10.62 4.76
N VAL A 89 5.32 -9.70 5.14
CA VAL A 89 3.90 -9.96 5.39
C VAL A 89 3.06 -9.65 4.16
N LEU A 90 2.23 -10.59 3.75
CA LEU A 90 1.19 -10.42 2.74
C LEU A 90 -0.17 -10.22 3.44
N PRO A 91 -0.81 -9.05 3.31
CA PRO A 91 -2.15 -8.85 3.80
C PRO A 91 -3.15 -9.81 3.16
N LYS A 92 -4.16 -10.26 3.92
CA LYS A 92 -5.17 -11.23 3.44
C LYS A 92 -6.26 -10.60 2.57
N GLN A 93 -6.41 -9.27 2.63
CA GLN A 93 -7.44 -8.52 1.94
C GLN A 93 -7.09 -8.34 0.47
N GLN A 94 -8.10 -7.99 -0.34
CA GLN A 94 -7.94 -7.78 -1.78
C GLN A 94 -7.01 -6.60 -2.08
N ASP A 95 -7.20 -5.46 -1.40
CA ASP A 95 -6.37 -4.26 -1.52
C ASP A 95 -5.09 -4.38 -0.70
N THR A 96 -4.15 -5.18 -1.18
CA THR A 96 -2.89 -5.43 -0.46
C THR A 96 -2.03 -4.17 -0.33
N LEU A 97 -2.11 -3.22 -1.28
CA LEU A 97 -1.35 -1.97 -1.21
C LEU A 97 -1.82 -1.10 -0.04
N PHE A 98 -3.14 -0.91 0.09
CA PHE A 98 -3.73 -0.20 1.22
C PHE A 98 -3.32 -0.84 2.55
N TRP A 99 -3.50 -2.15 2.68
CA TRP A 99 -3.25 -2.85 3.94
C TRP A 99 -1.76 -2.95 4.30
N CYS A 100 -0.86 -2.95 3.32
CA CYS A 100 0.57 -2.78 3.58
C CYS A 100 0.86 -1.41 4.23
N ILE A 101 0.28 -0.32 3.71
CA ILE A 101 0.45 0.99 4.31
C ILE A 101 -0.22 1.08 5.69
N TYR A 102 -1.38 0.44 5.85
CA TYR A 102 -2.02 0.34 7.17
C TYR A 102 -1.08 -0.30 8.20
N ILE A 103 -0.45 -1.42 7.85
CA ILE A 103 0.52 -2.11 8.70
C ILE A 103 1.74 -1.22 9.00
N ALA A 104 2.25 -0.49 8.00
CA ALA A 104 3.36 0.44 8.19
C ALA A 104 3.06 1.55 9.20
N VAL A 105 1.82 2.03 9.23
CA VAL A 105 1.39 3.19 10.03
C VAL A 105 0.92 2.78 11.42
N PHE A 106 0.10 1.75 11.51
CA PHE A 106 -0.59 1.35 12.75
C PHE A 106 0.06 0.12 13.40
N GLY A 107 0.90 -0.58 12.67
CA GLY A 107 1.56 -1.80 13.14
C GLY A 107 0.80 -3.09 12.81
N TYR A 108 1.53 -4.20 12.84
CA TYR A 108 0.99 -5.52 12.49
C TYR A 108 -0.02 -6.05 13.51
N ASN A 109 0.17 -5.71 14.80
CA ASN A 109 -0.76 -6.13 15.85
C ASN A 109 -2.14 -5.49 15.67
N ASP A 110 -2.19 -4.17 15.40
CA ASP A 110 -3.45 -3.46 15.13
C ASP A 110 -4.15 -4.04 13.88
N TYR A 111 -3.39 -4.38 12.84
CA TYR A 111 -3.93 -5.06 11.67
C TYR A 111 -4.59 -6.41 12.03
N LEU A 112 -4.01 -7.19 12.92
CA LEU A 112 -4.61 -8.46 13.37
C LEU A 112 -5.88 -8.24 14.20
N GLU A 113 -5.93 -7.16 15.00
CA GLU A 113 -7.08 -6.81 15.84
C GLU A 113 -8.31 -6.34 15.05
N VAL A 114 -8.11 -5.76 13.84
CA VAL A 114 -9.24 -5.33 12.97
C VAL A 114 -10.22 -6.48 12.69
N SER A 115 -9.71 -7.74 12.63
CA SER A 115 -10.50 -8.96 12.49
C SER A 115 -11.48 -8.91 11.30
N ARG A 116 -12.81 -9.02 11.56
CA ARG A 116 -13.84 -9.09 10.49
C ARG A 116 -14.28 -7.75 9.93
N ASN A 117 -13.86 -6.63 10.53
CA ASN A 117 -14.31 -5.28 10.19
C ASN A 117 -13.41 -4.56 9.19
N TYR A 118 -12.62 -5.28 8.40
CA TYR A 118 -11.66 -4.70 7.47
C TYR A 118 -12.27 -3.66 6.52
N GLY A 119 -13.42 -3.97 5.92
CA GLY A 119 -14.06 -3.04 4.98
C GLY A 119 -14.49 -1.72 5.62
N VAL A 120 -15.01 -1.77 6.84
CA VAL A 120 -15.40 -0.57 7.60
C VAL A 120 -14.17 0.25 7.97
N LYS A 121 -13.11 -0.40 8.45
CA LYS A 121 -11.86 0.27 8.83
C LYS A 121 -11.17 0.90 7.63
N GLU A 122 -11.14 0.20 6.49
CA GLU A 122 -10.59 0.72 5.23
C GLU A 122 -11.33 1.98 4.77
N LEU A 123 -12.67 1.93 4.77
CA LEU A 123 -13.51 3.07 4.38
C LEU A 123 -13.31 4.28 5.32
N ASP A 124 -13.23 4.03 6.63
CA ASP A 124 -12.99 5.08 7.62
C ASP A 124 -11.65 5.77 7.40
N ILE A 125 -10.56 5.00 7.21
CA ILE A 125 -9.24 5.55 6.93
C ILE A 125 -9.22 6.32 5.60
N LYS A 126 -9.81 5.77 4.54
CA LYS A 126 -9.91 6.44 3.24
C LYS A 126 -10.66 7.78 3.37
N LYS A 127 -11.74 7.82 4.14
CA LYS A 127 -12.48 9.07 4.45
C LYS A 127 -11.61 10.06 5.22
N GLN A 128 -10.89 9.63 6.25
CA GLN A 128 -9.97 10.50 7.00
C GLN A 128 -8.88 11.11 6.12
N ILE A 129 -8.36 10.35 5.13
CA ILE A 129 -7.37 10.84 4.18
C ILE A 129 -8.00 11.89 3.24
N ALA A 130 -9.22 11.64 2.75
CA ALA A 130 -9.95 12.58 1.92
C ALA A 130 -10.22 13.90 2.67
N ASP A 131 -10.69 13.84 3.91
CA ASP A 131 -10.92 15.01 4.77
C ASP A 131 -9.62 15.80 5.02
N PHE A 132 -8.51 15.10 5.20
CA PHE A 132 -7.19 15.74 5.35
C PHE A 132 -6.78 16.49 4.09
N LEU A 133 -6.91 15.88 2.90
CA LEU A 133 -6.56 16.52 1.63
C LEU A 133 -7.43 17.74 1.31
N GLN A 134 -8.72 17.69 1.64
CA GLN A 134 -9.61 18.83 1.48
C GLN A 134 -9.20 20.01 2.36
N LYS A 135 -8.78 19.74 3.60
CA LYS A 135 -8.31 20.78 4.54
C LYS A 135 -6.91 21.28 4.22
N THR A 136 -6.07 20.46 3.57
CA THR A 136 -4.66 20.77 3.33
C THR A 136 -4.30 20.57 1.85
N PRO A 137 -4.76 21.43 0.93
CA PRO A 137 -4.52 21.26 -0.51
C PRO A 137 -3.05 21.37 -0.92
N THR A 138 -2.19 21.91 -0.04
CA THR A 138 -0.74 22.03 -0.24
C THR A 138 0.06 20.88 0.36
N ALA A 139 -0.60 19.83 0.84
CA ALA A 139 0.03 18.70 1.52
C ALA A 139 1.16 18.02 0.72
N PHE A 140 1.07 18.03 -0.61
CA PHE A 140 2.08 17.42 -1.49
C PHE A 140 3.27 18.33 -1.82
N LYS A 141 3.35 19.56 -1.26
CA LYS A 141 4.37 20.54 -1.65
C LYS A 141 5.80 20.03 -1.46
N ASN A 142 6.05 19.33 -0.38
CA ASN A 142 7.39 18.84 -0.01
C ASN A 142 7.68 17.42 -0.54
N SER A 143 6.68 16.72 -1.04
CA SER A 143 6.86 15.36 -1.56
C SER A 143 7.77 15.35 -2.81
N ASN A 144 8.35 14.18 -3.11
CA ASN A 144 9.18 14.03 -4.30
C ASN A 144 8.37 13.98 -5.61
N ILE A 145 7.04 13.91 -5.54
CA ILE A 145 6.17 13.85 -6.71
C ILE A 145 5.26 15.08 -6.74
N LYS A 146 5.25 15.74 -7.89
CA LYS A 146 4.36 16.87 -8.14
C LYS A 146 2.96 16.38 -8.45
N VAL A 147 2.01 16.67 -7.57
CA VAL A 147 0.59 16.34 -7.74
C VAL A 147 -0.15 17.59 -8.21
N THR A 148 -0.86 17.50 -9.34
CA THR A 148 -1.66 18.59 -9.89
C THR A 148 -3.00 18.72 -9.15
N LYS A 149 -3.67 19.87 -9.28
CA LYS A 149 -5.03 20.04 -8.72
C LYS A 149 -6.02 19.02 -9.26
N VAL A 150 -5.91 18.66 -10.55
CA VAL A 150 -6.75 17.63 -11.17
C VAL A 150 -6.48 16.27 -10.53
N ALA A 151 -5.21 15.88 -10.36
CA ALA A 151 -4.85 14.64 -9.69
C ALA A 151 -5.34 14.58 -8.23
N ILE A 152 -5.40 15.72 -7.51
CA ILE A 152 -6.00 15.76 -6.17
C ILE A 152 -7.51 15.42 -6.24
N GLN A 153 -8.24 15.94 -7.25
CA GLN A 153 -9.65 15.60 -7.41
C GLN A 153 -9.86 14.12 -7.78
N GLU A 154 -8.98 13.55 -8.58
CA GLU A 154 -8.97 12.10 -8.89
C GLU A 154 -8.74 11.28 -7.62
N ILE A 155 -7.75 11.65 -6.79
CA ILE A 155 -7.50 11.01 -5.50
C ILE A 155 -8.73 11.07 -4.59
N LEU A 156 -9.34 12.25 -4.46
CA LEU A 156 -10.55 12.43 -3.63
C LEU A 156 -11.71 11.58 -4.14
N SER A 157 -11.93 11.54 -5.45
CA SER A 157 -12.95 10.70 -6.07
C SER A 157 -12.71 9.22 -5.79
N GLU A 158 -11.46 8.75 -5.93
CA GLU A 158 -11.10 7.36 -5.68
C GLU A 158 -11.25 6.96 -4.21
N LEU A 159 -10.80 7.81 -3.28
CA LEU A 159 -10.89 7.55 -1.83
C LEU A 159 -12.34 7.46 -1.33
N LEU A 160 -13.26 8.22 -1.95
CA LEU A 160 -14.67 8.26 -1.58
C LEU A 160 -15.54 7.25 -2.35
N THR A 161 -14.97 6.56 -3.34
CA THR A 161 -15.66 5.50 -4.08
C THR A 161 -15.15 4.13 -3.65
N SER A 162 -15.99 3.10 -3.79
CA SER A 162 -15.62 1.72 -3.47
C SER A 162 -14.74 1.13 -4.58
N GLN A 163 -13.47 1.46 -4.58
CA GLN A 163 -12.48 0.87 -5.48
C GLN A 163 -11.93 -0.44 -4.89
N LYS A 164 -11.70 -1.42 -5.75
CA LYS A 164 -11.17 -2.73 -5.34
C LYS A 164 -9.71 -2.69 -4.91
N GLU A 165 -8.94 -1.77 -5.48
CA GLU A 165 -7.50 -1.63 -5.24
C GLU A 165 -7.12 -0.15 -5.20
N THR A 166 -6.27 0.21 -4.25
CA THR A 166 -5.73 1.56 -4.11
C THR A 166 -4.73 1.86 -5.23
N SER A 167 -4.91 2.99 -5.90
CA SER A 167 -3.96 3.46 -6.91
C SER A 167 -2.68 4.02 -6.30
N ILE A 168 -1.64 4.15 -7.14
CA ILE A 168 -0.39 4.81 -6.74
C ILE A 168 -0.60 6.28 -6.34
N LEU A 169 -1.58 6.96 -6.93
CA LEU A 169 -1.92 8.33 -6.53
C LEU A 169 -2.53 8.38 -5.12
N CYS A 170 -3.41 7.45 -4.79
CA CYS A 170 -3.95 7.32 -3.44
C CYS A 170 -2.90 6.86 -2.43
N LEU A 171 -1.93 6.01 -2.82
CA LEU A 171 -0.76 5.69 -2.01
C LEU A 171 -0.01 6.96 -1.59
N LEU A 172 0.23 7.91 -2.51
CA LEU A 172 0.86 9.19 -2.18
C LEU A 172 0.09 9.98 -1.12
N ALA A 173 -1.23 9.99 -1.21
CA ALA A 173 -2.08 10.65 -0.22
C ALA A 173 -1.91 10.03 1.19
N MET A 174 -1.83 8.70 1.25
CA MET A 174 -1.57 7.98 2.50
C MET A 174 -0.19 8.31 3.08
N ILE A 175 0.85 8.30 2.24
CA ILE A 175 2.23 8.64 2.61
C ILE A 175 2.31 10.05 3.21
N VAL A 176 1.69 11.01 2.55
CA VAL A 176 1.73 12.42 2.99
C VAL A 176 0.91 12.62 4.27
N LYS A 177 -0.25 11.99 4.39
CA LYS A 177 -1.09 12.07 5.59
C LYS A 177 -0.38 11.49 6.81
N HIS A 178 0.30 10.35 6.67
CA HIS A 178 0.90 9.61 7.77
C HIS A 178 2.39 9.91 7.98
N LYS A 179 2.99 10.76 7.14
CA LYS A 179 4.39 11.18 7.23
C LYS A 179 5.36 9.99 7.24
N ILE A 180 5.24 9.11 6.28
CA ILE A 180 6.13 7.97 6.06
C ILE A 180 6.78 8.07 4.69
N ASN A 181 7.86 7.33 4.47
CA ASN A 181 8.45 7.12 3.15
C ASN A 181 8.23 5.67 2.72
N VAL A 182 8.07 5.45 1.43
CA VAL A 182 7.82 4.12 0.87
C VAL A 182 8.70 3.88 -0.35
N LEU A 183 9.34 2.72 -0.38
CA LEU A 183 10.03 2.16 -1.53
C LEU A 183 9.19 1.01 -2.08
N LEU A 184 8.66 1.15 -3.30
CA LEU A 184 8.01 0.05 -4.00
C LEU A 184 9.04 -0.71 -4.82
N VAL A 185 9.08 -2.02 -4.68
CA VAL A 185 10.01 -2.92 -5.37
C VAL A 185 9.25 -3.77 -6.37
N ASP A 186 9.81 -3.92 -7.56
CA ASP A 186 9.25 -4.78 -8.60
C ASP A 186 9.40 -6.28 -8.26
N PRO A 187 8.64 -7.18 -8.93
CA PRO A 187 8.72 -8.61 -8.67
C PRO A 187 10.10 -9.22 -8.94
N THR A 188 10.91 -8.60 -9.79
CA THR A 188 12.25 -9.09 -10.15
C THR A 188 13.34 -8.61 -9.19
N ASP A 189 12.99 -7.75 -8.23
CA ASP A 189 13.92 -7.12 -7.27
C ASP A 189 15.04 -6.29 -7.93
N ARG A 190 14.83 -5.85 -9.19
CA ARG A 190 15.81 -5.06 -9.96
C ARG A 190 15.50 -3.58 -10.01
N PHE A 191 14.21 -3.23 -9.88
CA PHE A 191 13.68 -1.88 -10.02
C PHE A 191 12.95 -1.46 -8.78
N TYR A 192 12.95 -0.14 -8.51
CA TYR A 192 12.15 0.42 -7.44
C TYR A 192 11.64 1.81 -7.78
N LEU A 193 10.53 2.18 -7.12
CA LEU A 193 9.94 3.51 -7.11
C LEU A 193 10.06 4.10 -5.72
N GLU A 194 10.39 5.38 -5.65
CA GLU A 194 10.53 6.11 -4.38
C GLU A 194 9.37 7.08 -4.19
N TYR A 195 8.78 7.02 -3.00
CA TYR A 195 7.71 7.92 -2.58
C TYR A 195 8.05 8.50 -1.22
N TYR A 196 8.35 9.79 -1.19
CA TYR A 196 8.72 10.50 0.03
C TYR A 196 7.65 11.50 0.42
N HIS A 197 7.33 11.53 1.72
CA HIS A 197 6.51 12.58 2.31
C HIS A 197 7.22 13.93 2.20
N ASP A 198 8.49 13.99 2.63
CA ASP A 198 9.33 15.17 2.57
C ASP A 198 10.76 14.76 2.14
N LYS A 199 11.31 15.50 1.16
CA LYS A 199 12.65 15.24 0.63
C LYS A 199 13.75 15.64 1.60
N ASP A 200 13.46 16.63 2.44
CA ASP A 200 14.44 17.32 3.26
C ASP A 200 14.47 16.79 4.71
N MET A 201 13.55 15.91 5.07
CA MET A 201 13.48 15.31 6.40
C MET A 201 14.12 13.92 6.44
N ASP A 202 15.24 13.84 7.10
CA ASP A 202 16.05 12.63 7.22
C ASP A 202 15.53 11.58 8.23
N GLU A 203 14.62 11.96 9.11
CA GLU A 203 14.18 11.12 10.24
C GLU A 203 12.87 10.35 9.99
N ILE A 204 12.33 10.45 8.75
CA ILE A 204 11.06 9.82 8.41
C ILE A 204 11.27 8.32 8.21
N PRO A 205 10.45 7.46 8.85
CA PRO A 205 10.57 6.00 8.67
C PRO A 205 10.30 5.61 7.22
N THR A 206 11.19 4.77 6.66
CA THR A 206 11.10 4.31 5.28
C THR A 206 10.78 2.82 5.25
N TYR A 207 9.64 2.47 4.67
CA TYR A 207 9.17 1.09 4.53
C TYR A 207 9.38 0.56 3.12
N VAL A 208 9.62 -0.74 3.01
CA VAL A 208 9.75 -1.43 1.72
C VAL A 208 8.51 -2.28 1.45
N LEU A 209 7.89 -2.04 0.31
CA LEU A 209 6.79 -2.85 -0.20
C LEU A 209 7.26 -3.57 -1.46
N ARG A 210 7.19 -4.89 -1.47
CA ARG A 210 7.54 -5.72 -2.63
C ARG A 210 6.29 -6.16 -3.36
N LYS A 211 6.21 -5.85 -4.65
CA LYS A 211 5.17 -6.37 -5.52
C LYS A 211 5.53 -7.80 -5.90
N ASP A 212 4.58 -8.71 -5.89
CA ASP A 212 4.78 -10.08 -6.41
C ASP A 212 4.34 -10.20 -7.88
N THR A 213 4.56 -11.36 -8.47
CA THR A 213 4.21 -11.65 -9.87
C THR A 213 2.70 -11.64 -10.14
N TYR A 214 1.87 -11.73 -9.10
CA TYR A 214 0.42 -11.66 -9.15
C TYR A 214 -0.13 -10.25 -8.93
N GLY A 215 0.75 -9.26 -8.79
CA GLY A 215 0.38 -7.87 -8.55
C GLY A 215 0.08 -7.52 -7.09
N LYS A 216 0.22 -8.47 -6.16
CA LYS A 216 0.00 -8.24 -4.74
C LYS A 216 1.23 -7.63 -4.07
N TYR A 217 1.01 -6.80 -3.05
CA TYR A 217 2.08 -6.16 -2.29
C TYR A 217 2.30 -6.87 -0.96
N ARG A 218 3.57 -7.00 -0.60
CA ARG A 218 4.03 -7.49 0.70
C ARG A 218 4.84 -6.40 1.38
N ILE A 219 4.71 -6.27 2.67
CA ILE A 219 5.45 -5.29 3.45
C ILE A 219 6.54 -5.95 4.29
N GLN A 220 7.69 -5.31 4.36
CA GLN A 220 8.68 -5.54 5.40
C GLN A 220 8.24 -4.79 6.66
N LEU A 221 8.07 -5.51 7.79
CA LEU A 221 7.48 -4.94 9.01
C LEU A 221 8.34 -3.83 9.62
N GLU A 222 9.66 -3.97 9.56
CA GLU A 222 10.57 -2.99 10.13
C GLU A 222 10.98 -1.95 9.08
N PRO A 223 10.97 -0.65 9.45
CA PRO A 223 11.51 0.39 8.59
C PRO A 223 13.01 0.20 8.38
N LEU A 224 13.50 0.52 7.19
CA LEU A 224 14.91 0.45 6.88
C LEU A 224 15.69 1.56 7.56
N SER A 225 16.88 1.22 8.10
CA SER A 225 17.87 2.23 8.52
C SER A 225 18.50 2.92 7.30
N LYS A 226 19.03 4.14 7.50
CA LYS A 226 19.64 4.94 6.43
C LYS A 226 20.77 4.19 5.69
N ASP A 227 21.65 3.53 6.42
CA ASP A 227 22.78 2.81 5.84
C ASP A 227 22.31 1.64 4.96
N ILE A 228 21.29 0.92 5.42
CA ILE A 228 20.67 -0.16 4.65
C ILE A 228 20.01 0.40 3.38
N ILE A 229 19.31 1.53 3.46
CA ILE A 229 18.68 2.18 2.30
C ILE A 229 19.70 2.54 1.24
N ILE A 230 20.84 3.13 1.62
CA ILE A 230 21.91 3.52 0.70
C ILE A 230 22.47 2.28 -0.02
N HIS A 231 22.83 1.26 0.74
CA HIS A 231 23.35 0.01 0.17
C HIS A 231 22.30 -0.67 -0.72
N TRP A 232 21.06 -0.71 -0.29
CA TRP A 232 19.95 -1.32 -1.01
C TRP A 232 19.67 -0.62 -2.34
N LYS A 233 19.71 0.71 -2.38
CA LYS A 233 19.55 1.51 -3.60
C LYS A 233 20.71 1.34 -4.59
N SER A 234 21.93 1.17 -4.11
CA SER A 234 23.11 1.00 -4.97
C SER A 234 23.03 -0.24 -5.85
N SER A 235 22.37 -1.30 -5.40
CA SER A 235 22.22 -2.56 -6.13
C SER A 235 21.07 -2.56 -7.13
N ARG A 236 20.13 -1.62 -7.03
CA ARG A 236 18.90 -1.56 -7.82
C ARG A 236 18.82 -0.32 -8.70
N PHE A 237 17.87 -0.29 -9.61
CA PHE A 237 17.67 0.84 -10.51
C PHE A 237 16.39 1.61 -10.12
N ALA A 238 16.55 2.92 -9.87
CA ALA A 238 15.44 3.81 -9.57
C ALA A 238 14.67 4.15 -10.84
N LEU A 239 13.39 3.88 -10.88
CA LEU A 239 12.50 4.35 -11.93
C LEU A 239 12.09 5.81 -11.66
N ASP A 240 11.93 6.61 -12.72
CA ASP A 240 11.53 8.01 -12.58
C ASP A 240 10.09 8.17 -12.11
N SER A 241 9.19 7.36 -12.67
CA SER A 241 7.80 7.31 -12.23
C SER A 241 7.13 5.99 -12.59
N TYR A 242 5.97 5.75 -12.01
CA TYR A 242 5.10 4.61 -12.30
C TYR A 242 4.72 4.48 -13.79
N GLN A 243 4.47 5.62 -14.46
CA GLN A 243 4.05 5.64 -15.87
C GLN A 243 5.23 5.72 -16.83
N LYS A 244 6.28 6.42 -16.43
CA LYS A 244 7.48 6.65 -17.24
C LYS A 244 8.71 6.20 -16.46
N PRO A 245 9.30 5.06 -16.82
CA PRO A 245 10.41 4.51 -16.07
C PRO A 245 11.70 5.33 -16.18
N LEU A 246 11.88 6.07 -17.29
CA LEU A 246 13.01 6.96 -17.51
C LEU A 246 12.56 8.41 -17.65
N ARG A 247 13.44 9.35 -17.29
CA ARG A 247 13.29 10.78 -17.59
C ARG A 247 13.20 11.00 -19.09
N ALA A 248 12.92 12.24 -19.53
CA ALA A 248 12.85 12.57 -20.94
C ALA A 248 14.13 12.16 -21.71
N ALA A 249 13.98 11.61 -22.92
CA ALA A 249 15.08 11.13 -23.74
C ALA A 249 16.17 12.17 -24.00
N SER A 250 15.81 13.49 -23.99
CA SER A 250 16.75 14.60 -24.15
C SER A 250 17.80 14.68 -23.03
N LEU A 251 17.49 14.18 -21.83
CA LEU A 251 18.36 14.26 -20.66
C LEU A 251 19.47 13.19 -20.64
N TYR A 252 19.39 12.21 -21.52
CA TYR A 252 20.38 11.13 -21.60
C TYR A 252 21.31 11.32 -22.80
N LYS A 253 22.58 10.94 -22.64
CA LYS A 253 23.49 10.68 -23.74
C LYS A 253 23.21 9.29 -24.31
N VAL A 254 23.61 9.05 -25.57
CA VAL A 254 23.43 7.72 -26.20
C VAL A 254 24.15 6.64 -25.40
N GLN A 255 25.35 6.92 -24.93
CA GLN A 255 26.18 6.01 -24.16
C GLN A 255 25.53 5.63 -22.82
N GLU A 256 24.87 6.58 -22.13
CA GLU A 256 24.13 6.30 -20.90
C GLU A 256 22.94 5.37 -21.13
N LEU A 257 22.25 5.53 -22.26
CA LEU A 257 21.16 4.61 -22.65
C LEU A 257 21.69 3.22 -23.00
N GLU A 258 22.84 3.13 -23.68
CA GLU A 258 23.49 1.85 -23.97
C GLU A 258 23.89 1.14 -22.67
N ASP A 259 24.46 1.85 -21.70
CA ASP A 259 24.84 1.29 -20.39
C ASP A 259 23.62 0.78 -19.63
N ILE A 260 22.51 1.54 -19.65
CA ILE A 260 21.23 1.10 -19.05
C ILE A 260 20.71 -0.15 -19.78
N ALA A 261 20.70 -0.14 -21.11
CA ALA A 261 20.22 -1.27 -21.90
C ALA A 261 21.05 -2.54 -21.67
N ARG A 262 22.38 -2.42 -21.58
CA ARG A 262 23.29 -3.54 -21.25
C ARG A 262 23.03 -4.08 -19.85
N ARG A 263 22.84 -3.20 -18.86
CA ARG A 263 22.53 -3.59 -17.47
C ARG A 263 21.29 -4.49 -17.38
N PHE A 264 20.34 -4.30 -18.28
CA PHE A 264 19.09 -5.06 -18.29
C PHE A 264 19.00 -6.12 -19.39
N SER A 265 20.12 -6.37 -20.10
CA SER A 265 20.20 -7.34 -21.22
C SER A 265 19.20 -7.02 -22.35
N LEU A 266 18.97 -5.72 -22.59
CA LEU A 266 18.12 -5.20 -23.65
C LEU A 266 18.95 -4.70 -24.87
N TYR A 267 20.27 -4.68 -24.77
CA TYR A 267 21.19 -4.21 -25.81
C TYR A 267 21.70 -5.37 -26.63
N ASP A 268 21.61 -5.25 -27.95
CA ASP A 268 22.20 -6.18 -28.91
C ASP A 268 23.37 -5.48 -29.64
N ASP A 269 24.59 -5.94 -29.38
CA ASP A 269 25.80 -5.35 -30.00
C ASP A 269 25.86 -5.48 -31.53
N ALA A 270 25.08 -6.40 -32.11
CA ALA A 270 25.01 -6.55 -33.57
C ALA A 270 24.08 -5.51 -34.26
N LYS A 271 23.23 -4.81 -33.48
CA LYS A 271 22.23 -3.86 -33.97
C LYS A 271 22.69 -2.42 -33.78
N LYS A 272 22.56 -1.59 -34.80
CA LYS A 272 22.73 -0.12 -34.66
C LYS A 272 21.42 0.51 -34.22
N TYR A 273 21.41 1.12 -33.04
CA TYR A 273 20.25 1.80 -32.47
C TYR A 273 20.28 3.30 -32.77
N LYS A 274 19.12 3.86 -33.11
CA LYS A 274 18.90 5.30 -32.96
C LYS A 274 18.57 5.59 -31.50
N LYS A 275 18.94 6.76 -31.00
CA LYS A 275 18.70 7.18 -29.62
C LYS A 275 17.23 7.01 -29.19
N ALA A 276 16.30 7.39 -30.07
CA ALA A 276 14.86 7.30 -29.79
C ALA A 276 14.37 5.85 -29.66
N ASP A 277 14.84 4.98 -30.56
CA ASP A 277 14.44 3.57 -30.57
C ASP A 277 14.98 2.86 -29.33
N LEU A 278 16.27 3.07 -29.01
CA LEU A 278 16.90 2.54 -27.80
C LEU A 278 16.20 3.02 -26.52
N TYR A 279 15.83 4.29 -26.45
CA TYR A 279 15.07 4.84 -25.32
C TYR A 279 13.71 4.15 -25.16
N ASN A 280 12.99 3.94 -26.26
CA ASN A 280 11.68 3.27 -26.23
C ASN A 280 11.82 1.80 -25.84
N ASP A 281 12.80 1.08 -26.41
CA ASP A 281 13.05 -0.34 -26.09
C ASP A 281 13.38 -0.50 -24.59
N ILE A 282 14.18 0.41 -24.03
CA ILE A 282 14.46 0.42 -22.59
C ILE A 282 13.18 0.69 -21.79
N CYS A 283 12.40 1.74 -22.13
CA CYS A 283 11.18 2.08 -21.43
C CYS A 283 10.15 0.93 -21.40
N GLU A 284 10.06 0.15 -22.49
CA GLU A 284 9.21 -1.04 -22.56
C GLU A 284 9.76 -2.19 -21.70
N GLY A 285 11.07 -2.42 -21.75
CA GLY A 285 11.73 -3.51 -21.01
C GLY A 285 11.72 -3.36 -19.50
N ILE A 286 11.78 -2.11 -19.01
CA ILE A 286 11.82 -1.79 -17.57
C ILE A 286 10.51 -1.18 -17.06
N ARG A 287 9.43 -1.29 -17.81
CA ARG A 287 8.11 -0.77 -17.43
C ARG A 287 7.63 -1.44 -16.14
N TRP A 288 7.09 -0.64 -15.23
CA TRP A 288 6.44 -1.15 -14.02
C TRP A 288 5.23 -2.03 -14.39
N ARG A 289 5.23 -3.25 -13.94
CA ARG A 289 4.19 -4.26 -14.21
C ARG A 289 3.41 -4.63 -12.96
#